data_99397c0f0999670f0c7ae0dd7862e50f
#
_entry.id   99397c0f0999670f0c7ae0dd7862e50f
#
_cell.length_a   1.000
_cell.length_b   1.000
_cell.length_c   1.000
_cell.angle_alpha   90.00
_cell.angle_beta   90.00
_cell.angle_gamma   90.00
#
_symmetry.space_group_name_H-M   'P 1'
#
loop_
_entity.id
_entity.type
_entity.pdbx_description
1 polymer ?
#
loop_
_entity_poly.entity_id
_entity_poly.type
_entity_poly.pdbx_seq_one_letter_code
_entity_poly.pdbx_strand_id
1 'polypeptide(L)'
;MAKIGFDNDKYLKMQSERIKERISRFGKLYMEFGGKLFDDFHASRVLPGFQPDSKLKMLLQLKDEAELLIVICANDIINNKVRSDLGISYDQDVLRLIDAFRSVDLFVGSVVVTQYTSVPDVDSFMERLSSLGIKVYKHYPIKGYPSNVELIVSDEGYGKNEYVQTERNLVVVTAPGPGSGKMATCLSQLYHENKRGIKAGYAKFETFPIWNIPLKHPVNIAYEAATADLNDVNMIDPFHLEAYGELAVNYNRDVEIFPVLDAMFNKIWGESPYKSPTDMGVNMAGFCILDNDAVVAASEQEIIRRYYAAKCRHLQNGENNENEIYKIELLLKQANITLDKRPVIKAALDKAEQTGMPAAALELPDGTIVTGKTSSLLGASAALLLNALKKLGNIPDETPLISPAIIEPVQHLKLDHLGNSNPRLHTDEVLVALSICAVSSDVAEHAMEQLDKLKGCEMHSTVMLANVDYTTLKRLGVRLSCEPKYQTKKLYHAK
;
A
#
# COMPACT_ATOMS: atom_id res chain seq x y z
N MET A 1 12.93 -20.18 8.43
CA MET A 1 12.19 -18.96 8.82
C MET A 1 12.79 -17.79 8.08
N ALA A 2 11.97 -16.94 7.46
CA ALA A 2 12.48 -15.72 6.85
C ALA A 2 13.24 -14.91 7.93
N LYS A 3 14.43 -14.41 7.60
CA LYS A 3 15.22 -13.59 8.52
C LYS A 3 14.43 -12.34 8.87
N ILE A 4 14.30 -12.03 10.15
CA ILE A 4 13.70 -10.79 10.64
C ILE A 4 14.75 -9.69 10.47
N GLY A 5 14.46 -8.71 9.62
CA GLY A 5 15.34 -7.56 9.34
C GLY A 5 14.92 -6.27 10.03
N PHE A 6 13.73 -6.24 10.66
CA PHE A 6 13.14 -5.03 11.23
C PHE A 6 12.46 -5.31 12.57
N ASP A 7 12.70 -4.45 13.55
CA ASP A 7 12.09 -4.49 14.88
C ASP A 7 10.81 -3.63 14.91
N ASN A 8 9.69 -4.30 14.75
CA ASN A 8 8.39 -3.63 14.72
C ASN A 8 7.99 -3.03 16.07
N ASP A 9 8.31 -3.69 17.18
CA ASP A 9 7.92 -3.21 18.51
C ASP A 9 8.73 -1.98 18.90
N LYS A 10 10.04 -1.99 18.61
CA LYS A 10 10.90 -0.80 18.75
C LYS A 10 10.39 0.35 17.88
N TYR A 11 9.96 0.06 16.63
CA TYR A 11 9.39 1.08 15.73
C TYR A 11 8.13 1.72 16.32
N LEU A 12 7.16 0.92 16.78
CA LEU A 12 5.94 1.41 17.40
C LEU A 12 6.24 2.33 18.59
N LYS A 13 7.17 1.91 19.45
CA LYS A 13 7.59 2.68 20.63
C LYS A 13 8.22 3.99 20.24
N MET A 14 9.28 3.97 19.41
CA MET A 14 10.02 5.18 19.01
C MET A 14 9.12 6.17 18.25
N GLN A 15 8.29 5.67 17.36
CA GLN A 15 7.36 6.51 16.59
C GLN A 15 6.33 7.19 17.49
N SER A 16 5.74 6.46 18.45
CA SER A 16 4.80 7.02 19.43
C SER A 16 5.47 8.04 20.36
N GLU A 17 6.68 7.76 20.83
CA GLU A 17 7.46 8.71 21.67
C GLU A 17 7.74 10.00 20.90
N ARG A 18 8.13 9.90 19.63
CA ARG A 18 8.40 11.09 18.80
C ARG A 18 7.14 11.92 18.55
N ILE A 19 5.98 11.28 18.38
CA ILE A 19 4.69 11.97 18.27
C ILE A 19 4.36 12.71 19.58
N LYS A 20 4.50 12.06 20.73
CA LYS A 20 4.26 12.66 22.04
C LYS A 20 5.16 13.85 22.31
N GLU A 21 6.44 13.78 21.92
CA GLU A 21 7.37 14.90 21.99
C GLU A 21 6.86 16.11 21.18
N ARG A 22 6.36 15.86 19.95
CA ARG A 22 5.77 16.92 19.11
C ARG A 22 4.52 17.53 19.75
N ILE A 23 3.63 16.70 20.31
CA ILE A 23 2.44 17.18 21.05
C ILE A 23 2.87 18.06 22.22
N SER A 24 3.85 17.64 23.02
CA SER A 24 4.37 18.41 24.16
C SER A 24 4.97 19.75 23.73
N ARG A 25 5.67 19.79 22.59
CA ARG A 25 6.28 21.02 22.05
C ARG A 25 5.22 22.04 21.62
N PHE A 26 4.14 21.60 20.99
CA PHE A 26 3.13 22.47 20.38
C PHE A 26 1.85 22.61 21.19
N GLY A 27 1.58 21.74 22.16
CA GLY A 27 0.31 21.67 22.88
C GLY A 27 -0.77 20.95 22.11
N LYS A 28 -0.88 21.17 20.78
CA LYS A 28 -1.77 20.51 19.85
C LYS A 28 -1.02 20.18 18.55
N LEU A 29 -1.29 19.03 17.95
CA LEU A 29 -0.60 18.57 16.75
C LEU A 29 -1.59 18.13 15.69
N TYR A 30 -1.54 18.76 14.52
CA TYR A 30 -2.18 18.30 13.30
C TYR A 30 -1.21 17.41 12.54
N MET A 31 -1.50 16.12 12.47
CA MET A 31 -0.61 15.15 11.86
C MET A 31 -1.21 14.56 10.58
N GLU A 32 -0.59 14.87 9.45
CA GLU A 32 -0.96 14.29 8.17
C GLU A 32 -0.48 12.84 8.09
N PHE A 33 -1.43 11.92 7.87
CA PHE A 33 -1.13 10.53 7.60
C PHE A 33 -1.10 10.26 6.10
N GLY A 34 0.08 9.94 5.59
CA GLY A 34 0.28 9.43 4.24
C GLY A 34 0.07 7.93 4.15
N GLY A 35 -0.41 7.46 2.99
CA GLY A 35 -0.53 6.05 2.68
C GLY A 35 -1.66 5.32 3.42
N LYS A 36 -1.60 3.99 3.38
CA LYS A 36 -2.64 3.10 3.93
C LYS A 36 -2.43 2.88 5.43
N LEU A 37 -3.50 3.10 6.22
CA LEU A 37 -3.46 2.94 7.67
C LEU A 37 -3.59 1.46 8.11
N PHE A 38 -4.38 0.67 7.37
CA PHE A 38 -4.71 -0.70 7.75
C PHE A 38 -3.79 -1.75 7.10
N ASP A 39 -3.25 -1.45 5.90
CA ASP A 39 -2.63 -2.45 5.04
C ASP A 39 -1.37 -1.90 4.37
N ASP A 40 -0.33 -1.57 5.17
CA ASP A 40 0.95 -1.12 4.61
C ASP A 40 1.79 -2.32 4.13
N PHE A 41 1.28 -2.95 3.06
CA PHE A 41 1.95 -4.10 2.47
C PHE A 41 3.28 -3.76 1.81
N HIS A 42 3.52 -2.51 1.40
CA HIS A 42 4.83 -2.16 0.86
C HIS A 42 5.90 -2.24 1.94
N ALA A 43 5.65 -1.61 3.09
CA ALA A 43 6.56 -1.65 4.23
C ALA A 43 6.86 -3.10 4.67
N SER A 44 5.84 -3.93 4.81
CA SER A 44 6.00 -5.33 5.22
C SER A 44 6.77 -6.20 4.21
N ARG A 45 6.86 -5.76 2.93
CA ARG A 45 7.63 -6.48 1.92
C ARG A 45 9.10 -6.10 1.89
N VAL A 46 9.43 -4.84 2.17
CA VAL A 46 10.81 -4.34 2.12
C VAL A 46 11.49 -4.32 3.48
N LEU A 47 10.72 -4.40 4.56
CA LEU A 47 11.20 -4.46 5.95
C LEU A 47 10.70 -5.77 6.59
N PRO A 48 11.39 -6.91 6.42
CA PRO A 48 10.99 -8.19 7.02
C PRO A 48 10.87 -8.09 8.55
N GLY A 49 9.67 -8.26 9.09
CA GLY A 49 9.33 -8.03 10.49
C GLY A 49 8.33 -6.89 10.69
N PHE A 50 8.24 -5.94 9.77
CA PHE A 50 7.23 -4.88 9.81
C PHE A 50 5.82 -5.47 9.63
N GLN A 51 4.91 -5.10 10.52
CA GLN A 51 3.52 -5.56 10.46
C GLN A 51 2.68 -4.59 9.63
N PRO A 52 1.85 -5.07 8.69
CA PRO A 52 1.05 -4.21 7.81
C PRO A 52 0.13 -3.23 8.55
N ASP A 53 -0.32 -3.60 9.75
CA ASP A 53 -1.20 -2.85 10.64
C ASP A 53 -0.45 -1.97 11.67
N SER A 54 0.88 -1.81 11.54
CA SER A 54 1.70 -1.05 12.49
C SER A 54 1.22 0.38 12.70
N LYS A 55 0.77 1.06 11.63
CA LYS A 55 0.22 2.41 11.76
C LYS A 55 -1.04 2.46 12.63
N LEU A 56 -1.91 1.48 12.44
CA LEU A 56 -3.11 1.34 13.27
C LEU A 56 -2.75 1.03 14.73
N LYS A 57 -1.85 0.06 14.95
CA LYS A 57 -1.37 -0.29 16.31
C LYS A 57 -0.75 0.90 17.04
N MET A 58 0.01 1.73 16.34
CA MET A 58 0.56 2.94 16.91
C MET A 58 -0.55 3.93 17.28
N LEU A 59 -1.56 4.15 16.44
CA LEU A 59 -2.69 5.01 16.77
C LEU A 59 -3.49 4.49 17.98
N LEU A 60 -3.64 3.18 18.11
CA LEU A 60 -4.29 2.57 19.27
C LEU A 60 -3.53 2.83 20.59
N GLN A 61 -2.19 2.94 20.53
CA GLN A 61 -1.39 3.36 21.70
C GLN A 61 -1.62 4.83 22.09
N LEU A 62 -2.12 5.64 21.17
CA LEU A 62 -2.41 7.07 21.34
C LEU A 62 -3.92 7.36 21.34
N LYS A 63 -4.77 6.36 21.46
CA LYS A 63 -6.21 6.47 21.23
C LYS A 63 -6.90 7.52 22.08
N ASP A 64 -6.46 7.70 23.32
CA ASP A 64 -7.06 8.66 24.26
C ASP A 64 -6.68 10.12 23.94
N GLU A 65 -5.56 10.34 23.25
CA GLU A 65 -5.05 11.63 22.82
C GLU A 65 -5.41 11.95 21.36
N ALA A 66 -5.75 10.92 20.53
CA ALA A 66 -5.92 11.03 19.10
C ALA A 66 -7.39 11.20 18.69
N GLU A 67 -7.63 12.11 17.76
CA GLU A 67 -8.88 12.33 17.04
C GLU A 67 -8.63 12.21 15.54
N LEU A 68 -9.49 11.46 14.84
CA LEU A 68 -9.37 11.27 13.40
C LEU A 68 -10.24 12.29 12.65
N LEU A 69 -9.61 12.97 11.70
CA LEU A 69 -10.22 13.87 10.74
C LEU A 69 -10.06 13.27 9.34
N ILE A 70 -11.16 12.90 8.71
CA ILE A 70 -11.13 12.31 7.36
C ILE A 70 -11.37 13.40 6.33
N VAL A 71 -10.51 13.46 5.31
CA VAL A 71 -10.55 14.48 4.27
C VAL A 71 -10.87 13.85 2.92
N ILE A 72 -11.82 14.44 2.18
CA ILE A 72 -12.18 14.03 0.83
C ILE A 72 -12.29 15.26 -0.09
N CYS A 73 -11.81 15.14 -1.33
CA CYS A 73 -11.95 16.21 -2.32
C CYS A 73 -13.34 16.15 -3.00
N ALA A 74 -14.03 17.28 -3.13
CA ALA A 74 -15.29 17.36 -3.84
C ALA A 74 -15.19 16.82 -5.28
N ASN A 75 -14.09 17.09 -5.98
CA ASN A 75 -13.85 16.58 -7.32
C ASN A 75 -13.75 15.05 -7.38
N ASP A 76 -13.24 14.40 -6.32
CA ASP A 76 -13.17 12.94 -6.26
C ASP A 76 -14.57 12.31 -6.13
N ILE A 77 -15.51 13.01 -5.46
CA ILE A 77 -16.94 12.63 -5.37
C ILE A 77 -17.60 12.80 -6.73
N ILE A 78 -17.50 13.99 -7.33
CA ILE A 78 -18.10 14.32 -8.63
C ILE A 78 -17.66 13.36 -9.74
N ASN A 79 -16.37 13.01 -9.76
CA ASN A 79 -15.80 12.11 -10.76
C ASN A 79 -15.96 10.62 -10.39
N ASN A 80 -16.65 10.29 -9.30
CA ASN A 80 -16.82 8.93 -8.79
C ASN A 80 -15.50 8.16 -8.77
N LYS A 81 -14.44 8.80 -8.24
CA LYS A 81 -13.09 8.24 -8.22
C LYS A 81 -13.03 6.96 -7.40
N VAL A 82 -12.51 5.90 -8.00
CA VAL A 82 -12.47 4.56 -7.42
C VAL A 82 -11.09 4.22 -6.88
N ARG A 83 -11.05 3.60 -5.71
CA ARG A 83 -9.84 2.95 -5.18
C ARG A 83 -9.58 1.65 -5.93
N SER A 84 -8.49 1.61 -6.69
CA SER A 84 -8.12 0.46 -7.53
C SER A 84 -7.88 -0.85 -6.75
N ASP A 85 -7.50 -0.75 -5.47
CA ASP A 85 -7.21 -1.91 -4.62
C ASP A 85 -8.47 -2.52 -3.96
N LEU A 86 -9.53 -1.74 -3.78
CA LEU A 86 -10.79 -2.17 -3.15
C LEU A 86 -11.97 -2.20 -4.14
N GLY A 87 -11.86 -1.49 -5.27
CA GLY A 87 -12.95 -1.41 -6.26
C GLY A 87 -14.16 -0.60 -5.79
N ILE A 88 -14.02 0.26 -4.76
CA ILE A 88 -15.07 1.12 -4.22
C ILE A 88 -14.74 2.58 -4.47
N SER A 89 -15.77 3.44 -4.56
CA SER A 89 -15.60 4.89 -4.73
C SER A 89 -15.04 5.54 -3.46
N TYR A 90 -14.42 6.72 -3.59
CA TYR A 90 -13.81 7.43 -2.45
C TYR A 90 -14.82 7.85 -1.39
N ASP A 91 -16.03 8.23 -1.77
CA ASP A 91 -17.12 8.51 -0.84
C ASP A 91 -17.55 7.27 -0.03
N GLN A 92 -17.64 6.10 -0.69
CA GLN A 92 -17.87 4.84 0.00
C GLN A 92 -16.71 4.44 0.90
N ASP A 93 -15.47 4.74 0.48
CA ASP A 93 -14.30 4.48 1.32
C ASP A 93 -14.25 5.37 2.56
N VAL A 94 -14.74 6.61 2.51
CA VAL A 94 -14.91 7.45 3.72
C VAL A 94 -15.81 6.74 4.73
N LEU A 95 -16.97 6.22 4.29
CA LEU A 95 -17.89 5.50 5.19
C LEU A 95 -17.23 4.25 5.78
N ARG A 96 -16.54 3.46 4.94
CA ARG A 96 -15.78 2.28 5.37
C ARG A 96 -14.68 2.63 6.37
N LEU A 97 -13.95 3.74 6.16
CA LEU A 97 -12.92 4.20 7.09
C LEU A 97 -13.51 4.59 8.44
N ILE A 98 -14.66 5.30 8.46
CA ILE A 98 -15.37 5.66 9.69
C ILE A 98 -15.72 4.40 10.48
N ASP A 99 -16.35 3.42 9.82
CA ASP A 99 -16.74 2.16 10.47
C ASP A 99 -15.51 1.37 10.96
N ALA A 100 -14.46 1.29 10.13
CA ALA A 100 -13.24 0.59 10.49
C ALA A 100 -12.53 1.22 11.70
N PHE A 101 -12.47 2.55 11.79
CA PHE A 101 -11.87 3.23 12.94
C PHE A 101 -12.72 3.06 14.21
N ARG A 102 -14.03 3.21 14.09
CA ARG A 102 -14.96 3.01 15.22
C ARG A 102 -14.94 1.58 15.73
N SER A 103 -14.80 0.58 14.85
CA SER A 103 -14.75 -0.84 15.25
C SER A 103 -13.52 -1.19 16.11
N VAL A 104 -12.47 -0.37 16.08
CA VAL A 104 -11.27 -0.50 16.91
C VAL A 104 -11.17 0.59 17.98
N ASP A 105 -12.29 1.23 18.32
CA ASP A 105 -12.40 2.20 19.39
C ASP A 105 -11.54 3.48 19.21
N LEU A 106 -11.34 3.90 17.95
CA LEU A 106 -10.72 5.17 17.61
C LEU A 106 -11.80 6.25 17.39
N PHE A 107 -11.56 7.42 17.96
CA PHE A 107 -12.48 8.54 17.88
C PHE A 107 -12.42 9.23 16.52
N VAL A 108 -13.49 9.14 15.74
CA VAL A 108 -13.65 9.88 14.47
C VAL A 108 -14.45 11.15 14.77
N GLY A 109 -13.77 12.30 14.76
CA GLY A 109 -14.36 13.59 15.09
C GLY A 109 -15.23 14.15 13.97
N SER A 110 -14.69 14.17 12.73
CA SER A 110 -15.38 14.84 11.63
C SER A 110 -14.83 14.46 10.24
N VAL A 111 -15.53 14.91 9.22
CA VAL A 111 -15.12 14.84 7.81
C VAL A 111 -14.99 16.25 7.25
N VAL A 112 -13.94 16.51 6.47
CA VAL A 112 -13.73 17.75 5.72
C VAL A 112 -13.88 17.48 4.23
N VAL A 113 -14.77 18.21 3.57
CA VAL A 113 -14.89 18.22 2.11
C VAL A 113 -14.07 19.39 1.58
N THR A 114 -12.94 19.09 0.93
CA THR A 114 -12.06 20.11 0.33
C THR A 114 -12.47 20.43 -1.10
N GLN A 115 -12.02 21.59 -1.61
CA GLN A 115 -12.41 22.10 -2.93
C GLN A 115 -13.93 22.13 -3.09
N TYR A 116 -14.64 22.42 -1.99
CA TYR A 116 -16.10 22.41 -1.97
C TYR A 116 -16.67 23.46 -2.92
N THR A 117 -17.53 22.98 -3.79
CA THR A 117 -18.46 23.77 -4.59
C THR A 117 -19.84 23.15 -4.42
N SER A 118 -20.89 23.97 -4.34
CA SER A 118 -22.26 23.45 -4.17
C SER A 118 -22.69 22.71 -5.45
N VAL A 119 -22.63 21.37 -5.37
CA VAL A 119 -23.02 20.44 -6.43
C VAL A 119 -23.87 19.35 -5.79
N PRO A 120 -24.99 18.93 -6.41
CA PRO A 120 -25.95 17.99 -5.82
C PRO A 120 -25.33 16.70 -5.24
N ASP A 121 -24.35 16.11 -5.94
CA ASP A 121 -23.70 14.87 -5.49
C ASP A 121 -22.90 15.08 -4.20
N VAL A 122 -22.20 16.22 -4.09
CA VAL A 122 -21.40 16.59 -2.93
C VAL A 122 -22.31 16.93 -1.75
N ASP A 123 -23.35 17.72 -1.99
CA ASP A 123 -24.32 18.14 -0.96
C ASP A 123 -25.07 16.91 -0.41
N SER A 124 -25.52 15.99 -1.29
CA SER A 124 -26.16 14.72 -0.89
C SER A 124 -25.25 13.82 -0.06
N PHE A 125 -23.96 13.76 -0.42
CA PHE A 125 -22.98 13.01 0.38
C PHE A 125 -22.80 13.63 1.78
N MET A 126 -22.72 14.96 1.88
CA MET A 126 -22.60 15.67 3.16
C MET A 126 -23.85 15.49 4.01
N GLU A 127 -25.04 15.56 3.43
CA GLU A 127 -26.32 15.29 4.11
C GLU A 127 -26.37 13.85 4.65
N ARG A 128 -25.91 12.88 3.87
CA ARG A 128 -25.79 11.48 4.29
C ARG A 128 -24.89 11.34 5.50
N LEU A 129 -23.70 11.95 5.50
CA LEU A 129 -22.80 11.92 6.66
C LEU A 129 -23.44 12.57 7.88
N SER A 130 -24.11 13.71 7.71
CA SER A 130 -24.80 14.43 8.78
C SER A 130 -25.93 13.58 9.39
N SER A 131 -26.70 12.86 8.56
CA SER A 131 -27.74 11.94 8.99
C SER A 131 -27.20 10.75 9.81
N LEU A 132 -25.94 10.38 9.61
CA LEU A 132 -25.21 9.37 10.37
C LEU A 132 -24.54 9.94 11.64
N GLY A 133 -24.81 11.21 11.98
CA GLY A 133 -24.26 11.89 13.15
C GLY A 133 -22.78 12.29 12.99
N ILE A 134 -22.26 12.39 11.77
CA ILE A 134 -20.90 12.84 11.48
C ILE A 134 -20.91 14.34 11.26
N LYS A 135 -20.03 15.07 11.97
CA LYS A 135 -19.80 16.50 11.70
C LYS A 135 -19.08 16.65 10.37
N VAL A 136 -19.57 17.53 9.49
CA VAL A 136 -18.97 17.77 8.17
C VAL A 136 -18.65 19.25 8.03
N TYR A 137 -17.45 19.54 7.51
CA TYR A 137 -16.94 20.90 7.31
C TYR A 137 -16.54 21.13 5.86
N LYS A 138 -16.66 22.39 5.42
CA LYS A 138 -16.37 22.82 4.04
C LYS A 138 -15.08 23.61 3.96
N HIS A 139 -14.18 23.20 3.09
CA HIS A 139 -12.99 23.95 2.69
C HIS A 139 -13.08 24.32 1.22
N TYR A 140 -12.91 25.57 0.92
CA TYR A 140 -13.19 26.14 -0.41
C TYR A 140 -11.93 26.18 -1.29
N PRO A 141 -12.11 26.23 -2.64
CA PRO A 141 -11.00 26.51 -3.55
C PRO A 141 -10.39 27.89 -3.27
N ILE A 142 -9.06 27.95 -3.19
CA ILE A 142 -8.32 29.20 -3.02
C ILE A 142 -7.56 29.50 -4.32
N LYS A 143 -7.80 30.66 -4.91
CA LYS A 143 -7.16 31.07 -6.16
C LYS A 143 -5.65 31.22 -6.01
N GLY A 144 -4.90 30.57 -6.89
CA GLY A 144 -3.44 30.63 -6.88
C GLY A 144 -2.77 29.70 -5.87
N TYR A 145 -3.51 28.75 -5.28
CA TYR A 145 -2.93 27.70 -4.45
C TYR A 145 -2.00 26.79 -5.28
N PRO A 146 -0.80 26.40 -4.79
CA PRO A 146 -0.22 26.72 -3.45
C PRO A 146 0.68 27.96 -3.43
N SER A 147 0.88 28.69 -4.53
CA SER A 147 1.94 29.70 -4.68
C SER A 147 1.58 31.08 -4.14
N ASN A 148 0.31 31.45 -4.11
CA ASN A 148 -0.13 32.77 -3.63
C ASN A 148 -0.29 32.79 -2.10
N VAL A 149 0.84 32.72 -1.39
CA VAL A 149 0.88 32.65 0.10
C VAL A 149 0.15 33.80 0.74
N GLU A 150 0.22 35.02 0.15
CA GLU A 150 -0.43 36.21 0.70
C GLU A 150 -1.96 36.05 0.77
N LEU A 151 -2.55 35.51 -0.27
CA LEU A 151 -3.99 35.23 -0.30
C LEU A 151 -4.34 34.00 0.53
N ILE A 152 -3.53 32.93 0.42
CA ILE A 152 -3.84 31.64 1.05
C ILE A 152 -3.90 31.82 2.58
N VAL A 153 -2.88 32.46 3.17
CA VAL A 153 -2.79 32.70 4.62
C VAL A 153 -3.41 34.09 4.94
N SER A 154 -4.69 34.24 4.67
CA SER A 154 -5.49 35.43 4.94
C SER A 154 -6.94 35.07 5.26
N ASP A 155 -7.73 36.08 5.69
CA ASP A 155 -9.16 35.89 5.93
C ASP A 155 -9.93 35.56 4.65
N GLU A 156 -9.42 35.98 3.47
CA GLU A 156 -9.99 35.67 2.15
C GLU A 156 -9.55 34.28 1.62
N GLY A 157 -8.53 33.69 2.19
CA GLY A 157 -8.04 32.34 1.89
C GLY A 157 -8.50 31.33 2.93
N TYR A 158 -7.57 30.93 3.81
CA TYR A 158 -7.88 29.97 4.88
C TYR A 158 -8.97 30.45 5.83
N GLY A 159 -9.15 31.74 6.00
CA GLY A 159 -10.20 32.32 6.84
C GLY A 159 -11.63 32.01 6.36
N LYS A 160 -11.82 31.75 5.04
CA LYS A 160 -13.12 31.31 4.49
C LYS A 160 -13.43 29.85 4.78
N ASN A 161 -12.44 29.02 5.02
CA ASN A 161 -12.65 27.62 5.37
C ASN A 161 -13.33 27.53 6.74
N GLU A 162 -14.25 26.60 6.87
CA GLU A 162 -14.87 26.34 8.16
C GLU A 162 -13.85 25.79 9.15
N TYR A 163 -13.80 26.36 10.36
CA TYR A 163 -12.95 25.86 11.43
C TYR A 163 -13.48 24.54 11.95
N VAL A 164 -12.66 23.50 11.87
CA VAL A 164 -13.00 22.19 12.42
C VAL A 164 -12.79 22.22 13.94
N GLN A 165 -13.88 22.07 14.68
CA GLN A 165 -13.81 21.93 16.14
C GLN A 165 -13.30 20.56 16.50
N THR A 166 -12.13 20.53 17.13
CA THR A 166 -11.46 19.30 17.56
C THR A 166 -11.37 19.24 19.10
N GLU A 167 -11.43 18.03 19.63
CA GLU A 167 -11.56 17.77 21.08
C GLU A 167 -10.25 17.26 21.70
N ARG A 168 -9.29 16.80 20.88
CA ARG A 168 -8.06 16.14 21.34
C ARG A 168 -6.81 16.87 20.86
N ASN A 169 -5.69 16.59 21.55
CA ASN A 169 -4.42 17.26 21.26
C ASN A 169 -3.69 16.69 20.04
N LEU A 170 -3.97 15.43 19.65
CA LEU A 170 -3.46 14.84 18.43
C LEU A 170 -4.60 14.73 17.40
N VAL A 171 -4.57 15.53 16.36
CA VAL A 171 -5.53 15.47 15.25
C VAL A 171 -4.87 14.75 14.07
N VAL A 172 -5.30 13.53 13.83
CA VAL A 172 -4.80 12.68 12.73
C VAL A 172 -5.62 12.93 11.49
N VAL A 173 -5.01 13.53 10.48
CA VAL A 173 -5.65 13.88 9.21
C VAL A 173 -5.37 12.80 8.17
N THR A 174 -6.40 12.07 7.79
CA THR A 174 -6.33 10.97 6.84
C THR A 174 -7.33 11.11 5.69
N ALA A 175 -7.22 10.27 4.66
CA ALA A 175 -8.07 10.36 3.47
C ALA A 175 -8.14 9.01 2.73
N PRO A 176 -9.14 8.78 1.87
CA PRO A 176 -9.24 7.63 0.97
C PRO A 176 -8.03 7.46 0.05
N GLY A 177 -7.40 8.57 -0.34
CA GLY A 177 -6.25 8.52 -1.25
C GLY A 177 -5.49 9.84 -1.38
N PRO A 178 -4.50 9.89 -2.28
CA PRO A 178 -3.71 11.10 -2.53
C PRO A 178 -4.55 12.19 -3.20
N GLY A 179 -4.12 13.45 -3.02
CA GLY A 179 -4.79 14.61 -3.63
C GLY A 179 -6.06 15.08 -2.91
N SER A 180 -6.45 14.47 -1.79
CA SER A 180 -7.68 14.84 -1.05
C SER A 180 -7.58 16.16 -0.29
N GLY A 181 -6.40 16.79 -0.19
CA GLY A 181 -6.21 18.09 0.49
C GLY A 181 -5.85 18.00 1.97
N LYS A 182 -5.28 16.89 2.45
CA LYS A 182 -4.87 16.69 3.85
C LYS A 182 -3.95 17.81 4.38
N MET A 183 -2.86 18.09 3.65
CA MET A 183 -1.93 19.16 4.00
C MET A 183 -2.63 20.51 4.08
N ALA A 184 -3.40 20.88 3.06
CA ALA A 184 -4.14 22.14 3.05
C ALA A 184 -5.13 22.27 4.22
N THR A 185 -5.76 21.15 4.62
CA THR A 185 -6.63 21.09 5.80
C THR A 185 -5.84 21.33 7.08
N CYS A 186 -4.67 20.68 7.26
CA CYS A 186 -3.80 20.93 8.40
C CYS A 186 -3.40 22.42 8.51
N LEU A 187 -2.92 22.98 7.40
CA LEU A 187 -2.48 24.40 7.36
C LEU A 187 -3.63 25.38 7.62
N SER A 188 -4.81 25.11 7.07
CA SER A 188 -6.01 25.89 7.35
C SER A 188 -6.38 25.84 8.83
N GLN A 189 -6.30 24.67 9.44
CA GLN A 189 -6.53 24.53 10.88
C GLN A 189 -5.49 25.29 11.72
N LEU A 190 -4.20 25.23 11.36
CA LEU A 190 -3.16 26.01 12.02
C LEU A 190 -3.41 27.51 11.93
N TYR A 191 -3.88 28.03 10.79
CA TYR A 191 -4.28 29.40 10.63
C TYR A 191 -5.41 29.78 11.61
N HIS A 192 -6.45 28.95 11.68
CA HIS A 192 -7.57 29.19 12.57
C HIS A 192 -7.20 29.06 14.07
N GLU A 193 -6.35 28.10 14.43
CA GLU A 193 -5.85 27.92 15.80
C GLU A 193 -5.02 29.16 16.23
N ASN A 194 -4.12 29.62 15.36
CA ASN A 194 -3.33 30.80 15.63
C ASN A 194 -4.18 32.06 15.84
N LYS A 195 -5.22 32.27 15.00
CA LYS A 195 -6.18 33.35 15.16
C LYS A 195 -6.93 33.31 16.49
N ARG A 196 -7.06 32.13 17.09
CA ARG A 196 -7.71 31.88 18.40
C ARG A 196 -6.72 31.91 19.58
N GLY A 197 -5.44 32.17 19.29
CA GLY A 197 -4.39 32.14 20.32
C GLY A 197 -4.03 30.74 20.81
N ILE A 198 -4.44 29.69 20.08
CA ILE A 198 -4.12 28.29 20.40
C ILE A 198 -2.82 27.91 19.72
N LYS A 199 -1.85 27.45 20.50
CA LYS A 199 -0.59 26.96 19.98
C LYS A 199 -0.79 25.57 19.40
N ALA A 200 -0.56 25.43 18.10
CA ALA A 200 -0.68 24.15 17.39
C ALA A 200 0.49 23.97 16.42
N GLY A 201 0.88 22.73 16.16
CA GLY A 201 1.95 22.38 15.22
C GLY A 201 1.47 21.42 14.11
N TYR A 202 2.33 21.24 13.12
CA TYR A 202 2.14 20.33 12.01
C TYR A 202 3.15 19.18 12.10
N ALA A 203 2.75 17.99 11.69
CA ALA A 203 3.67 16.91 11.40
C ALA A 203 3.15 16.06 10.25
N LYS A 204 4.09 15.42 9.53
CA LYS A 204 3.79 14.44 8.50
C LYS A 204 4.25 13.07 8.97
N PHE A 205 3.32 12.13 9.07
CA PHE A 205 3.66 10.74 9.39
C PHE A 205 4.19 10.05 8.14
N GLU A 206 5.40 9.54 8.24
CA GLU A 206 6.08 8.89 7.12
C GLU A 206 6.71 7.56 7.56
N THR A 207 6.74 6.61 6.63
CA THR A 207 7.54 5.39 6.74
C THR A 207 8.65 5.41 5.69
N PHE A 208 8.37 5.99 4.51
CA PHE A 208 9.28 6.12 3.39
C PHE A 208 9.23 7.53 2.78
N PRO A 209 10.35 7.98 2.15
CA PRO A 209 11.65 7.35 2.20
C PRO A 209 12.20 7.31 3.63
N ILE A 210 13.06 6.34 3.93
CA ILE A 210 13.75 6.31 5.23
C ILE A 210 14.88 7.34 5.19
N TRP A 211 14.73 8.42 5.94
CA TRP A 211 15.55 9.62 5.82
C TRP A 211 17.02 9.43 6.24
N ASN A 212 17.29 8.57 7.22
CA ASN A 212 18.60 8.38 7.85
C ASN A 212 19.38 7.15 7.33
N ILE A 213 19.03 6.64 6.15
CA ILE A 213 19.82 5.64 5.42
C ILE A 213 20.30 6.22 4.07
N PRO A 214 21.30 5.64 3.41
CA PRO A 214 21.81 6.17 2.15
C PRO A 214 20.75 6.35 1.08
N LEU A 215 20.86 7.41 0.27
CA LEU A 215 19.93 7.71 -0.83
C LEU A 215 19.71 6.50 -1.75
N LYS A 216 20.79 5.79 -2.10
CA LYS A 216 20.76 4.62 -2.99
C LYS A 216 20.58 3.29 -2.25
N HIS A 217 20.15 3.33 -0.98
CA HIS A 217 19.84 2.10 -0.27
C HIS A 217 18.66 1.38 -0.94
N PRO A 218 18.71 0.05 -1.16
CA PRO A 218 17.64 -0.68 -1.85
C PRO A 218 16.23 -0.47 -1.30
N VAL A 219 16.09 -0.24 0.00
CA VAL A 219 14.80 0.13 0.62
C VAL A 219 14.22 1.41 0.04
N ASN A 220 15.03 2.48 -0.07
CA ASN A 220 14.59 3.75 -0.63
C ASN A 220 14.32 3.64 -2.13
N ILE A 221 15.15 2.86 -2.86
CA ILE A 221 14.94 2.56 -4.27
C ILE A 221 13.65 1.75 -4.49
N ALA A 222 13.33 0.81 -3.60
CA ALA A 222 12.09 0.05 -3.67
C ALA A 222 10.84 0.93 -3.47
N TYR A 223 10.93 1.96 -2.63
CA TYR A 223 9.87 2.95 -2.49
C TYR A 223 9.70 3.79 -3.76
N GLU A 224 10.80 4.27 -4.34
CA GLU A 224 10.77 5.00 -5.61
C GLU A 224 10.22 4.14 -6.77
N ALA A 225 10.54 2.84 -6.80
CA ALA A 225 9.95 1.90 -7.74
C ALA A 225 8.44 1.68 -7.49
N ALA A 226 8.00 1.77 -6.23
CA ALA A 226 6.58 1.63 -5.86
C ALA A 226 5.73 2.86 -6.21
N THR A 227 6.36 4.02 -6.40
CA THR A 227 5.75 5.32 -6.75
C THR A 227 6.21 5.83 -8.12
N ALA A 228 6.70 4.93 -8.97
CA ALA A 228 7.24 5.28 -10.28
C ALA A 228 6.19 5.94 -11.21
N ASP A 229 4.92 5.56 -11.08
CA ASP A 229 3.76 6.16 -11.76
C ASP A 229 3.45 7.59 -11.30
N LEU A 230 3.85 7.96 -10.09
CA LEU A 230 3.68 9.31 -9.53
C LEU A 230 4.87 10.24 -9.80
N ASN A 231 5.93 9.75 -10.44
CA ASN A 231 7.19 10.46 -10.66
C ASN A 231 7.89 10.94 -9.37
N ASP A 232 7.66 10.26 -8.25
CA ASP A 232 8.40 10.51 -7.02
C ASP A 232 9.86 10.07 -7.19
N VAL A 233 10.78 10.96 -6.82
CA VAL A 233 12.23 10.73 -6.89
C VAL A 233 12.83 11.04 -5.53
N ASN A 234 13.59 10.10 -5.00
CA ASN A 234 14.33 10.32 -3.76
C ASN A 234 15.52 11.25 -4.02
N MET A 235 15.73 12.20 -3.11
CA MET A 235 16.85 13.13 -3.17
C MET A 235 17.38 13.45 -1.77
N ILE A 236 18.57 14.00 -1.71
CA ILE A 236 19.06 14.59 -0.45
C ILE A 236 18.29 15.88 -0.19
N ASP A 237 17.80 16.03 1.02
CA ASP A 237 17.15 17.24 1.50
C ASP A 237 18.19 18.36 1.67
N PRO A 238 18.23 19.36 0.78
CA PRO A 238 19.24 20.42 0.83
C PRO A 238 19.03 21.36 2.03
N PHE A 239 17.80 21.54 2.47
CA PHE A 239 17.46 22.39 3.62
C PHE A 239 17.91 21.73 4.92
N HIS A 240 17.79 20.40 5.03
CA HIS A 240 18.27 19.67 6.20
C HIS A 240 19.79 19.71 6.29
N LEU A 241 20.45 19.49 5.14
CA LEU A 241 21.91 19.58 5.06
C LEU A 241 22.41 20.99 5.43
N GLU A 242 21.76 22.04 4.93
CA GLU A 242 22.13 23.43 5.25
C GLU A 242 21.93 23.77 6.74
N ALA A 243 20.79 23.33 7.32
CA ALA A 243 20.43 23.66 8.70
C ALA A 243 21.23 22.89 9.75
N TYR A 244 21.60 21.61 9.45
CA TYR A 244 22.14 20.68 10.46
C TYR A 244 23.49 20.08 10.08
N GLY A 245 23.95 20.21 8.84
CA GLY A 245 25.14 19.51 8.34
C GLY A 245 24.97 18.00 8.18
N GLU A 246 23.73 17.50 8.24
CA GLU A 246 23.38 16.09 8.18
C GLU A 246 22.71 15.73 6.85
N LEU A 247 23.09 14.58 6.29
CA LEU A 247 22.44 14.05 5.10
C LEU A 247 21.12 13.40 5.48
N ALA A 248 20.03 13.88 4.89
CA ALA A 248 18.71 13.28 5.03
C ALA A 248 18.12 13.00 3.65
N VAL A 249 17.44 11.85 3.49
CA VAL A 249 16.75 11.49 2.27
C VAL A 249 15.29 11.90 2.36
N ASN A 250 14.81 12.60 1.36
CA ASN A 250 13.41 12.96 1.22
C ASN A 250 13.00 12.80 -0.26
N TYR A 251 11.74 12.96 -0.62
CA TYR A 251 11.35 12.94 -2.03
C TYR A 251 11.14 14.35 -2.59
N ASN A 252 11.35 14.46 -3.90
CA ASN A 252 11.36 15.72 -4.63
C ASN A 252 10.17 16.62 -4.30
N ARG A 253 8.96 16.10 -4.24
CA ARG A 253 7.75 16.90 -3.99
C ARG A 253 7.76 17.63 -2.64
N ASP A 254 8.26 17.00 -1.58
CA ASP A 254 8.35 17.65 -0.27
C ASP A 254 9.45 18.69 -0.24
N VAL A 255 10.58 18.41 -0.90
CA VAL A 255 11.70 19.37 -1.03
C VAL A 255 11.28 20.59 -1.86
N GLU A 256 10.62 20.37 -3.01
CA GLU A 256 10.19 21.45 -3.90
C GLU A 256 9.12 22.36 -3.29
N ILE A 257 8.20 21.80 -2.49
CA ILE A 257 7.12 22.58 -1.86
C ILE A 257 7.57 23.26 -0.55
N PHE A 258 8.68 22.83 0.06
CA PHE A 258 9.08 23.32 1.38
C PHE A 258 9.24 24.84 1.46
N PRO A 259 9.84 25.56 0.49
CA PRO A 259 9.92 27.02 0.56
C PRO A 259 8.56 27.72 0.65
N VAL A 260 7.56 27.16 0.01
CA VAL A 260 6.18 27.66 0.07
C VAL A 260 5.56 27.38 1.45
N LEU A 261 5.78 26.18 1.99
CA LEU A 261 5.31 25.80 3.33
C LEU A 261 5.98 26.66 4.42
N ASP A 262 7.29 26.88 4.31
CA ASP A 262 8.03 27.73 5.23
C ASP A 262 7.50 29.17 5.22
N ALA A 263 7.22 29.73 4.04
CA ALA A 263 6.58 31.03 3.92
C ALA A 263 5.17 31.06 4.55
N MET A 264 4.38 29.99 4.41
CA MET A 264 3.07 29.87 5.05
C MET A 264 3.20 29.78 6.58
N PHE A 265 4.16 29.00 7.10
CA PHE A 265 4.42 28.91 8.54
C PHE A 265 4.90 30.21 9.13
N ASN A 266 5.83 30.90 8.46
CA ASN A 266 6.29 32.21 8.86
C ASN A 266 5.11 33.21 8.95
N LYS A 267 4.19 33.15 8.00
CA LYS A 267 3.02 34.03 7.99
C LYS A 267 1.99 33.66 9.08
N ILE A 268 1.84 32.37 9.42
CA ILE A 268 0.94 31.93 10.49
C ILE A 268 1.49 32.28 11.87
N TRP A 269 2.79 31.99 12.12
CA TRP A 269 3.38 32.06 13.48
C TRP A 269 4.37 33.20 13.69
N GLY A 270 4.77 33.94 12.63
CA GLY A 270 5.84 34.91 12.65
C GLY A 270 7.21 34.31 12.37
N GLU A 271 7.48 33.10 12.82
CA GLU A 271 8.70 32.33 12.54
C GLU A 271 8.35 30.82 12.38
N SER A 272 8.88 30.21 11.35
CA SER A 272 8.69 28.77 11.13
C SER A 272 9.46 27.92 12.16
N PRO A 273 8.81 26.97 12.83
CA PRO A 273 9.50 26.05 13.73
C PRO A 273 10.26 24.95 13.00
N TYR A 274 10.16 24.88 11.66
CA TYR A 274 10.77 23.85 10.81
C TYR A 274 11.88 24.48 9.95
N LYS A 275 13.01 23.78 9.85
CA LYS A 275 14.14 24.22 9.01
C LYS A 275 14.25 23.42 7.72
N SER A 276 13.52 22.29 7.62
CA SER A 276 13.55 21.41 6.45
C SER A 276 12.25 20.61 6.34
N PRO A 277 11.93 20.02 5.17
CA PRO A 277 10.85 19.06 5.05
C PRO A 277 11.05 17.83 5.94
N THR A 278 12.29 17.40 6.17
CA THR A 278 12.62 16.30 7.09
C THR A 278 12.23 16.63 8.54
N ASP A 279 12.35 17.90 8.97
CA ASP A 279 11.89 18.33 10.29
C ASP A 279 10.38 18.21 10.50
N MET A 280 9.59 18.36 9.45
CA MET A 280 8.14 18.19 9.50
C MET A 280 7.77 16.70 9.65
N GLY A 281 8.63 15.81 9.18
CA GLY A 281 8.40 14.37 9.19
C GLY A 281 8.51 13.75 10.58
N VAL A 282 7.73 12.70 10.82
CA VAL A 282 7.93 11.75 11.92
C VAL A 282 8.15 10.38 11.32
N ASN A 283 9.41 9.95 11.27
CA ASN A 283 9.85 8.70 10.66
C ASN A 283 11.03 8.11 11.45
N MET A 284 10.76 7.05 12.21
CA MET A 284 11.77 6.38 13.04
C MET A 284 12.19 5.02 12.45
N ALA A 285 11.76 4.70 11.21
CA ALA A 285 11.95 3.38 10.62
C ALA A 285 13.43 2.98 10.49
N GLY A 286 14.31 3.90 10.10
CA GLY A 286 15.74 3.58 9.92
C GLY A 286 16.47 3.18 11.20
N PHE A 287 16.00 3.62 12.37
CA PHE A 287 16.55 3.23 13.67
C PHE A 287 16.13 1.82 14.13
N CYS A 288 15.22 1.19 13.39
CA CYS A 288 14.61 -0.11 13.73
C CYS A 288 15.04 -1.24 12.79
N ILE A 289 15.97 -0.97 11.87
CA ILE A 289 16.58 -2.00 11.03
C ILE A 289 17.54 -2.80 11.89
N LEU A 290 17.34 -4.13 11.97
CA LEU A 290 18.16 -5.08 12.75
C LEU A 290 19.17 -5.80 11.87
N ASP A 291 18.75 -6.25 10.68
CA ASP A 291 19.57 -6.97 9.72
C ASP A 291 19.46 -6.28 8.35
N ASN A 292 20.51 -5.55 8.00
CA ASN A 292 20.57 -4.80 6.76
C ASN A 292 20.53 -5.72 5.53
N ASP A 293 21.17 -6.88 5.58
CA ASP A 293 21.24 -7.81 4.45
C ASP A 293 19.85 -8.41 4.15
N ALA A 294 19.08 -8.73 5.21
CA ALA A 294 17.71 -9.20 5.07
C ALA A 294 16.79 -8.12 4.45
N VAL A 295 16.98 -6.87 4.85
CA VAL A 295 16.21 -5.72 4.32
C VAL A 295 16.61 -5.42 2.87
N VAL A 296 17.90 -5.49 2.52
CA VAL A 296 18.40 -5.35 1.16
C VAL A 296 17.82 -6.43 0.25
N ALA A 297 17.93 -7.71 0.64
CA ALA A 297 17.42 -8.83 -0.15
C ALA A 297 15.88 -8.71 -0.38
N ALA A 298 15.12 -8.35 0.64
CA ALA A 298 13.68 -8.15 0.51
C ALA A 298 13.33 -6.98 -0.44
N SER A 299 14.12 -5.92 -0.40
CA SER A 299 13.93 -4.75 -1.27
C SER A 299 14.28 -5.05 -2.73
N GLU A 300 15.35 -5.83 -2.99
CA GLU A 300 15.68 -6.32 -4.33
C GLU A 300 14.52 -7.13 -4.93
N GLN A 301 13.91 -8.04 -4.14
CA GLN A 301 12.73 -8.80 -4.56
C GLN A 301 11.55 -7.89 -4.92
N GLU A 302 11.30 -6.85 -4.09
CA GLU A 302 10.21 -5.91 -4.34
C GLU A 302 10.42 -5.10 -5.62
N ILE A 303 11.64 -4.60 -5.89
CA ILE A 303 11.94 -3.82 -7.09
C ILE A 303 11.73 -4.68 -8.34
N ILE A 304 12.24 -5.93 -8.35
CA ILE A 304 12.05 -6.85 -9.47
C ILE A 304 10.56 -7.15 -9.67
N ARG A 305 9.82 -7.37 -8.60
CA ARG A 305 8.39 -7.63 -8.65
C ARG A 305 7.61 -6.43 -9.22
N ARG A 306 8.01 -5.18 -8.87
CA ARG A 306 7.44 -3.94 -9.44
C ARG A 306 7.71 -3.83 -10.93
N TYR A 307 8.91 -4.17 -11.35
CA TYR A 307 9.28 -4.21 -12.77
C TYR A 307 8.32 -5.11 -13.58
N TYR A 308 8.12 -6.35 -13.14
CA TYR A 308 7.20 -7.26 -13.82
C TYR A 308 5.74 -6.79 -13.76
N ALA A 309 5.33 -6.21 -12.64
CA ALA A 309 3.99 -5.65 -12.52
C ALA A 309 3.75 -4.47 -13.49
N ALA A 310 4.73 -3.58 -13.67
CA ALA A 310 4.66 -2.49 -14.64
C ALA A 310 4.57 -3.03 -16.08
N LYS A 311 5.37 -4.03 -16.44
CA LYS A 311 5.32 -4.67 -17.77
C LYS A 311 3.97 -5.36 -18.04
N CYS A 312 3.39 -6.01 -17.04
CA CYS A 312 2.05 -6.62 -17.17
C CYS A 312 0.98 -5.54 -17.37
N ARG A 313 1.02 -4.43 -16.62
CA ARG A 313 0.10 -3.30 -16.79
C ARG A 313 0.22 -2.67 -18.17
N HIS A 314 1.43 -2.49 -18.67
CA HIS A 314 1.68 -1.98 -20.02
C HIS A 314 1.02 -2.86 -21.08
N LEU A 315 1.17 -4.19 -20.98
CA LEU A 315 0.54 -5.13 -21.90
C LEU A 315 -1.01 -5.10 -21.82
N GLN A 316 -1.57 -4.82 -20.65
CA GLN A 316 -3.03 -4.76 -20.43
C GLN A 316 -3.65 -3.43 -20.87
N ASN A 317 -2.97 -2.31 -20.64
CA ASN A 317 -3.51 -0.96 -20.77
C ASN A 317 -2.93 -0.17 -21.96
N GLY A 318 -1.95 -0.73 -22.68
CA GLY A 318 -1.28 -0.06 -23.82
C GLY A 318 -0.20 0.95 -23.39
N GLU A 319 0.15 1.86 -24.29
CA GLU A 319 1.37 2.68 -24.28
C GLU A 319 1.55 3.66 -23.09
N ASN A 320 0.52 3.90 -22.30
CA ASN A 320 0.56 4.94 -21.25
C ASN A 320 1.54 4.67 -20.08
N ASN A 321 2.18 3.49 -20.02
CA ASN A 321 3.01 3.07 -18.89
C ASN A 321 4.50 2.84 -19.26
N GLU A 322 4.96 3.24 -20.43
CA GLU A 322 6.37 3.05 -20.83
C GLU A 322 7.34 3.81 -19.92
N ASN A 323 6.98 5.02 -19.53
CA ASN A 323 7.79 5.83 -18.61
C ASN A 323 8.00 5.15 -17.24
N GLU A 324 6.98 4.47 -16.73
CA GLU A 324 7.06 3.71 -15.48
C GLU A 324 8.07 2.55 -15.60
N ILE A 325 7.98 1.77 -16.68
CA ILE A 325 8.90 0.65 -16.94
C ILE A 325 10.34 1.17 -17.04
N TYR A 326 10.56 2.21 -17.87
CA TYR A 326 11.87 2.80 -18.07
C TYR A 326 12.48 3.32 -16.77
N LYS A 327 11.67 3.98 -15.92
CA LYS A 327 12.11 4.45 -14.60
C LYS A 327 12.55 3.30 -13.71
N ILE A 328 11.77 2.21 -13.65
CA ILE A 328 12.14 1.05 -12.83
C ILE A 328 13.39 0.34 -13.38
N GLU A 329 13.58 0.28 -14.71
CA GLU A 329 14.81 -0.23 -15.31
C GLU A 329 16.04 0.61 -14.95
N LEU A 330 15.91 1.94 -14.89
CA LEU A 330 16.97 2.81 -14.41
C LEU A 330 17.29 2.55 -12.94
N LEU A 331 16.28 2.35 -12.11
CA LEU A 331 16.47 2.04 -10.68
C LEU A 331 17.16 0.69 -10.47
N LEU A 332 16.80 -0.35 -11.25
CA LEU A 332 17.49 -1.64 -11.24
C LEU A 332 18.99 -1.47 -11.60
N LYS A 333 19.29 -0.69 -12.65
CA LYS A 333 20.67 -0.40 -13.05
C LYS A 333 21.44 0.39 -11.98
N GLN A 334 20.83 1.42 -11.40
CA GLN A 334 21.44 2.24 -10.34
C GLN A 334 21.78 1.43 -9.09
N ALA A 335 20.91 0.48 -8.73
CA ALA A 335 21.10 -0.41 -7.58
C ALA A 335 21.96 -1.64 -7.89
N ASN A 336 22.38 -1.81 -9.17
CA ASN A 336 23.08 -3.01 -9.65
C ASN A 336 22.31 -4.31 -9.34
N ILE A 337 20.98 -4.27 -9.52
CA ILE A 337 20.09 -5.40 -9.28
C ILE A 337 19.79 -6.09 -10.60
N THR A 338 20.03 -7.40 -10.64
CA THR A 338 19.74 -8.27 -11.79
C THR A 338 18.56 -9.20 -11.49
N LEU A 339 17.87 -9.67 -12.54
CA LEU A 339 16.64 -10.46 -12.38
C LEU A 339 16.87 -11.85 -11.75
N ASP A 340 18.13 -12.37 -11.85
CA ASP A 340 18.54 -13.63 -11.20
C ASP A 340 18.52 -13.59 -9.67
N LYS A 341 18.51 -12.40 -9.06
CA LYS A 341 18.26 -12.23 -7.63
C LYS A 341 16.88 -12.79 -7.20
N ARG A 342 15.98 -13.04 -8.15
CA ARG A 342 14.67 -13.68 -7.92
C ARG A 342 14.66 -15.07 -8.56
N PRO A 343 15.14 -16.12 -7.87
CA PRO A 343 15.41 -17.45 -8.45
C PRO A 343 14.15 -18.15 -8.97
N VAL A 344 12.96 -17.82 -8.45
CA VAL A 344 11.69 -18.37 -8.94
C VAL A 344 11.40 -18.01 -10.40
N ILE A 345 12.00 -16.94 -10.94
CA ILE A 345 11.87 -16.57 -12.35
C ILE A 345 12.49 -17.65 -13.22
N LYS A 346 13.76 -17.95 -12.97
CA LYS A 346 14.50 -18.96 -13.72
C LYS A 346 13.83 -20.34 -13.59
N ALA A 347 13.46 -20.73 -12.38
CA ALA A 347 12.82 -22.04 -12.13
C ALA A 347 11.48 -22.18 -12.87
N ALA A 348 10.67 -21.12 -12.98
CA ALA A 348 9.43 -21.13 -13.73
C ALA A 348 9.68 -21.23 -15.24
N LEU A 349 10.64 -20.46 -15.78
CA LEU A 349 11.01 -20.47 -17.18
C LEU A 349 11.59 -21.83 -17.61
N ASP A 350 12.54 -22.38 -16.85
CA ASP A 350 13.14 -23.70 -17.10
C ASP A 350 12.05 -24.79 -17.12
N LYS A 351 11.07 -24.73 -16.19
CA LYS A 351 9.95 -25.67 -16.14
C LYS A 351 9.04 -25.54 -17.36
N ALA A 352 8.76 -24.33 -17.81
CA ALA A 352 7.96 -24.09 -19.01
C ALA A 352 8.67 -24.58 -20.26
N GLU A 353 9.99 -24.36 -20.40
CA GLU A 353 10.80 -24.85 -21.51
C GLU A 353 10.82 -26.38 -21.56
N GLN A 354 11.09 -27.04 -20.43
CA GLN A 354 11.10 -28.50 -20.32
C GLN A 354 9.79 -29.17 -20.73
N THR A 355 8.66 -28.51 -20.45
CA THR A 355 7.34 -29.11 -20.60
C THR A 355 6.56 -28.60 -21.82
N GLY A 356 7.02 -27.51 -22.46
CA GLY A 356 6.28 -26.81 -23.51
C GLY A 356 4.97 -26.18 -23.06
N MET A 357 4.72 -26.10 -21.75
CA MET A 357 3.46 -25.62 -21.14
C MET A 357 3.73 -24.45 -20.20
N PRO A 358 2.75 -23.53 -20.03
CA PRO A 358 2.85 -22.50 -19.00
C PRO A 358 3.14 -23.12 -17.64
N ALA A 359 4.08 -22.53 -16.91
CA ALA A 359 4.54 -23.01 -15.61
C ALA A 359 4.63 -21.87 -14.59
N ALA A 360 4.73 -22.23 -13.33
CA ALA A 360 4.97 -21.31 -12.22
C ALA A 360 5.92 -21.95 -11.22
N ALA A 361 6.63 -21.13 -10.45
CA ALA A 361 7.52 -21.55 -9.39
C ALA A 361 7.27 -20.73 -8.12
N LEU A 362 7.47 -21.33 -6.95
CA LEU A 362 7.30 -20.72 -5.64
C LEU A 362 8.46 -21.12 -4.74
N GLU A 363 9.04 -20.17 -4.05
CA GLU A 363 10.07 -20.38 -3.03
C GLU A 363 9.41 -20.53 -1.66
N LEU A 364 9.63 -21.67 -1.02
CA LEU A 364 9.12 -21.99 0.31
C LEU A 364 9.96 -21.31 1.41
N PRO A 365 9.47 -21.24 2.67
CA PRO A 365 10.18 -20.58 3.76
C PRO A 365 11.57 -21.14 4.09
N ASP A 366 11.88 -22.35 3.66
CA ASP A 366 13.19 -23.00 3.81
C ASP A 366 14.14 -22.77 2.62
N GLY A 367 13.70 -21.97 1.60
CA GLY A 367 14.45 -21.72 0.37
C GLY A 367 14.26 -22.79 -0.72
N THR A 368 13.49 -23.84 -0.46
CA THR A 368 13.17 -24.85 -1.48
C THR A 368 12.27 -24.25 -2.56
N ILE A 369 12.62 -24.43 -3.83
CA ILE A 369 11.78 -23.99 -4.96
C ILE A 369 10.92 -25.15 -5.47
N VAL A 370 9.63 -24.95 -5.47
CA VAL A 370 8.64 -25.86 -5.99
C VAL A 370 8.08 -25.31 -7.31
N THR A 371 7.80 -26.20 -8.27
CA THR A 371 7.25 -25.80 -9.57
C THR A 371 5.90 -26.48 -9.84
N GLY A 372 5.07 -25.81 -10.64
CA GLY A 372 3.83 -26.38 -11.19
C GLY A 372 3.70 -26.03 -12.68
N LYS A 373 3.08 -26.92 -13.46
CA LYS A 373 2.79 -26.68 -14.88
C LYS A 373 1.32 -26.84 -15.20
N THR A 374 0.88 -26.20 -16.26
CA THR A 374 -0.46 -26.43 -16.80
C THR A 374 -0.61 -27.87 -17.29
N SER A 375 -1.73 -28.50 -16.93
CA SER A 375 -2.14 -29.83 -17.34
C SER A 375 -3.56 -29.83 -17.97
N SER A 376 -4.11 -30.96 -18.27
CA SER A 376 -5.54 -31.10 -18.69
C SER A 376 -6.49 -30.78 -17.51
N LEU A 377 -6.06 -30.98 -16.26
CA LEU A 377 -6.89 -30.85 -15.07
C LEU A 377 -6.74 -29.49 -14.41
N LEU A 378 -5.52 -28.96 -14.35
CA LEU A 378 -5.15 -27.80 -13.49
C LEU A 378 -4.41 -26.74 -14.28
N GLY A 379 -4.65 -25.47 -13.96
CA GLY A 379 -3.76 -24.37 -14.32
C GLY A 379 -2.41 -24.45 -13.61
N ALA A 380 -1.38 -23.78 -14.14
CA ALA A 380 -0.02 -23.80 -13.55
C ALA A 380 0.02 -23.36 -12.08
N SER A 381 -0.72 -22.30 -11.74
CA SER A 381 -0.85 -21.78 -10.38
C SER A 381 -1.52 -22.77 -9.43
N ALA A 382 -2.59 -23.42 -9.86
CA ALA A 382 -3.31 -24.43 -9.10
C ALA A 382 -2.45 -25.69 -8.86
N ALA A 383 -1.74 -26.15 -9.89
CA ALA A 383 -0.81 -27.26 -9.76
C ALA A 383 0.37 -26.92 -8.81
N LEU A 384 0.93 -25.71 -8.94
CA LEU A 384 1.96 -25.22 -8.05
C LEU A 384 1.50 -25.17 -6.59
N LEU A 385 0.28 -24.67 -6.34
CA LEU A 385 -0.29 -24.59 -4.99
C LEU A 385 -0.34 -25.97 -4.34
N LEU A 386 -0.90 -26.98 -5.02
CA LEU A 386 -0.95 -28.34 -4.49
C LEU A 386 0.45 -28.94 -4.24
N ASN A 387 1.39 -28.72 -5.16
CA ASN A 387 2.76 -29.19 -4.99
C ASN A 387 3.46 -28.51 -3.80
N ALA A 388 3.21 -27.21 -3.59
CA ALA A 388 3.73 -26.48 -2.44
C ALA A 388 3.17 -27.02 -1.12
N LEU A 389 1.86 -27.28 -1.05
CA LEU A 389 1.24 -27.86 0.15
C LEU A 389 1.78 -29.26 0.45
N LYS A 390 1.98 -30.11 -0.58
CA LYS A 390 2.62 -31.42 -0.42
C LYS A 390 4.03 -31.27 0.19
N LYS A 391 4.85 -30.39 -0.38
CA LYS A 391 6.22 -30.19 0.07
C LYS A 391 6.26 -29.68 1.51
N LEU A 392 5.42 -28.72 1.85
CA LEU A 392 5.31 -28.16 3.21
C LEU A 392 4.81 -29.17 4.25
N GLY A 393 3.93 -30.10 3.82
CA GLY A 393 3.40 -31.19 4.67
C GLY A 393 4.24 -32.47 4.65
N ASN A 394 5.37 -32.51 3.94
CA ASN A 394 6.15 -33.73 3.69
C ASN A 394 5.31 -34.88 3.14
N ILE A 395 4.35 -34.57 2.26
CA ILE A 395 3.47 -35.53 1.58
C ILE A 395 4.18 -35.99 0.30
N PRO A 396 4.25 -37.31 0.04
CA PRO A 396 4.86 -37.85 -1.19
C PRO A 396 4.20 -37.29 -2.47
N ASP A 397 5.00 -37.02 -3.50
CA ASP A 397 4.55 -36.40 -4.74
C ASP A 397 3.47 -37.24 -5.48
N GLU A 398 3.55 -38.55 -5.37
CA GLU A 398 2.59 -39.49 -5.96
C GLU A 398 1.23 -39.54 -5.24
N THR A 399 1.13 -39.02 -4.04
CA THR A 399 -0.13 -39.03 -3.26
C THR A 399 -1.10 -37.99 -3.81
N PRO A 400 -2.27 -38.37 -4.32
CA PRO A 400 -3.25 -37.40 -4.78
C PRO A 400 -3.93 -36.68 -3.60
N LEU A 401 -3.89 -35.35 -3.57
CA LEU A 401 -4.61 -34.56 -2.56
C LEU A 401 -6.10 -34.42 -2.91
N ILE A 402 -6.41 -34.42 -4.19
CA ILE A 402 -7.79 -34.33 -4.71
C ILE A 402 -8.02 -35.50 -5.64
N SER A 403 -9.07 -36.31 -5.39
CA SER A 403 -9.42 -37.40 -6.26
C SER A 403 -9.88 -36.91 -7.63
N PRO A 404 -9.47 -37.55 -8.73
CA PRO A 404 -10.03 -37.28 -10.07
C PRO A 404 -11.55 -37.31 -10.09
N ALA A 405 -12.18 -38.20 -9.35
CA ALA A 405 -13.63 -38.31 -9.20
C ALA A 405 -14.31 -37.04 -8.63
N ILE A 406 -13.54 -36.15 -8.01
CA ILE A 406 -14.01 -34.81 -7.53
C ILE A 406 -13.71 -33.75 -8.59
N ILE A 407 -12.59 -33.85 -9.31
CA ILE A 407 -12.19 -32.86 -10.32
C ILE A 407 -13.14 -32.89 -11.51
N GLU A 408 -13.47 -34.07 -12.02
CA GLU A 408 -14.32 -34.25 -13.22
C GLU A 408 -15.72 -33.61 -13.09
N PRO A 409 -16.47 -33.77 -12.00
CA PRO A 409 -17.75 -33.07 -11.81
C PRO A 409 -17.61 -31.56 -11.82
N VAL A 410 -16.53 -31.00 -11.26
CA VAL A 410 -16.27 -29.55 -11.28
C VAL A 410 -15.98 -29.08 -12.70
N GLN A 411 -15.25 -29.84 -13.50
CA GLN A 411 -15.01 -29.55 -14.92
C GLN A 411 -16.31 -29.56 -15.73
N HIS A 412 -17.17 -30.57 -15.53
CA HIS A 412 -18.50 -30.65 -16.17
C HIS A 412 -19.37 -29.45 -15.77
N LEU A 413 -19.44 -29.10 -14.48
CA LEU A 413 -20.18 -27.94 -14.01
C LEU A 413 -19.71 -26.67 -14.74
N LYS A 414 -18.38 -26.46 -14.86
CA LYS A 414 -17.80 -25.30 -15.53
C LYS A 414 -18.18 -25.25 -17.02
N LEU A 415 -18.05 -26.34 -17.73
CA LEU A 415 -18.25 -26.39 -19.18
C LEU A 415 -19.72 -26.40 -19.54
N ASP A 416 -20.51 -27.29 -18.92
CA ASP A 416 -21.86 -27.63 -19.36
C ASP A 416 -22.92 -26.68 -18.80
N HIS A 417 -22.66 -26.08 -17.59
CA HIS A 417 -23.66 -25.27 -16.89
C HIS A 417 -23.25 -23.82 -16.71
N LEU A 418 -21.95 -23.54 -16.49
CA LEU A 418 -21.46 -22.17 -16.24
C LEU A 418 -20.93 -21.48 -17.51
N GLY A 419 -20.93 -22.18 -18.68
CA GLY A 419 -20.51 -21.63 -19.96
C GLY A 419 -19.02 -21.28 -20.07
N ASN A 420 -18.17 -21.84 -19.21
CA ASN A 420 -16.72 -21.68 -19.32
C ASN A 420 -16.16 -22.48 -20.51
N SER A 421 -15.17 -21.93 -21.19
CA SER A 421 -14.45 -22.65 -22.26
C SER A 421 -13.19 -23.37 -21.76
N ASN A 422 -12.79 -23.14 -20.51
CA ASN A 422 -11.58 -23.69 -19.89
C ASN A 422 -11.94 -24.75 -18.83
N PRO A 423 -11.64 -26.04 -19.06
CA PRO A 423 -11.95 -27.10 -18.10
C PRO A 423 -11.01 -27.08 -16.88
N ARG A 424 -9.84 -26.47 -16.97
CA ARG A 424 -8.84 -26.50 -15.91
C ARG A 424 -9.32 -25.78 -14.67
N LEU A 425 -9.08 -26.36 -13.49
CA LEU A 425 -9.41 -25.74 -12.23
C LEU A 425 -8.43 -24.60 -11.94
N HIS A 426 -8.99 -23.50 -11.45
CA HIS A 426 -8.29 -22.37 -10.87
C HIS A 426 -7.92 -22.61 -9.40
N THR A 427 -7.13 -21.73 -8.80
CA THR A 427 -6.63 -21.89 -7.42
C THR A 427 -7.74 -21.91 -6.37
N ASP A 428 -8.79 -21.11 -6.53
CA ASP A 428 -9.95 -21.10 -5.63
C ASP A 428 -10.78 -22.38 -5.75
N GLU A 429 -11.02 -22.85 -6.97
CA GLU A 429 -11.73 -24.11 -7.22
C GLU A 429 -10.98 -25.32 -6.66
N VAL A 430 -9.64 -25.31 -6.78
CA VAL A 430 -8.77 -26.34 -6.17
C VAL A 430 -8.84 -26.31 -4.66
N LEU A 431 -8.86 -25.13 -4.03
CA LEU A 431 -9.00 -25.02 -2.58
C LEU A 431 -10.36 -25.52 -2.09
N VAL A 432 -11.44 -25.22 -2.80
CA VAL A 432 -12.78 -25.77 -2.51
C VAL A 432 -12.77 -27.28 -2.64
N ALA A 433 -12.25 -27.83 -3.73
CA ALA A 433 -12.15 -29.28 -3.94
C ALA A 433 -11.29 -29.95 -2.86
N LEU A 434 -10.18 -29.34 -2.48
CA LEU A 434 -9.30 -29.85 -1.42
C LEU A 434 -10.01 -29.83 -0.04
N SER A 435 -10.78 -28.79 0.26
CA SER A 435 -11.54 -28.71 1.51
C SER A 435 -12.63 -29.79 1.62
N ILE A 436 -13.25 -30.16 0.48
CA ILE A 436 -14.20 -31.29 0.42
C ILE A 436 -13.47 -32.60 0.68
N CYS A 437 -12.30 -32.81 0.07
CA CYS A 437 -11.49 -34.01 0.30
C CYS A 437 -11.03 -34.13 1.77
N ALA A 438 -10.72 -33.02 2.41
CA ALA A 438 -10.25 -32.99 3.81
C ALA A 438 -11.28 -33.55 4.81
N VAL A 439 -12.57 -33.57 4.47
CA VAL A 439 -13.61 -34.17 5.32
C VAL A 439 -13.43 -35.68 5.52
N SER A 440 -12.79 -36.38 4.57
CA SER A 440 -12.63 -37.83 4.55
C SER A 440 -11.21 -38.32 4.29
N SER A 441 -10.25 -37.43 4.22
CA SER A 441 -8.84 -37.74 3.96
C SER A 441 -7.91 -36.94 4.88
N ASP A 442 -7.29 -37.62 5.84
CA ASP A 442 -6.31 -37.03 6.75
C ASP A 442 -5.14 -36.37 5.99
N VAL A 443 -4.77 -36.89 4.82
CA VAL A 443 -3.70 -36.33 3.98
C VAL A 443 -4.14 -34.97 3.38
N ALA A 444 -5.39 -34.87 2.94
CA ALA A 444 -5.93 -33.61 2.42
C ALA A 444 -6.10 -32.57 3.54
N GLU A 445 -6.55 -32.99 4.71
CA GLU A 445 -6.64 -32.15 5.92
C GLU A 445 -5.25 -31.62 6.29
N HIS A 446 -4.26 -32.51 6.39
CA HIS A 446 -2.88 -32.12 6.68
C HIS A 446 -2.29 -31.14 5.65
N ALA A 447 -2.63 -31.30 4.36
CA ALA A 447 -2.26 -30.34 3.31
C ALA A 447 -2.90 -28.97 3.53
N MET A 448 -4.17 -28.90 3.92
CA MET A 448 -4.88 -27.65 4.24
C MET A 448 -4.23 -26.89 5.40
N GLU A 449 -3.75 -27.58 6.43
CA GLU A 449 -3.04 -26.96 7.57
C GLU A 449 -1.77 -26.21 7.14
N GLN A 450 -1.22 -26.50 5.97
CA GLN A 450 -0.01 -25.84 5.48
C GLN A 450 -0.26 -24.48 4.82
N LEU A 451 -1.51 -24.07 4.59
CA LEU A 451 -1.86 -22.85 3.86
C LEU A 451 -1.22 -21.58 4.46
N ASP A 452 -1.19 -21.47 5.77
CA ASP A 452 -0.62 -20.30 6.45
C ASP A 452 0.89 -20.12 6.21
N LYS A 453 1.60 -21.23 5.89
CA LYS A 453 3.02 -21.21 5.58
C LYS A 453 3.34 -20.59 4.20
N LEU A 454 2.34 -20.39 3.35
CA LEU A 454 2.49 -19.73 2.06
C LEU A 454 2.65 -18.21 2.18
N LYS A 455 2.29 -17.66 3.34
CA LYS A 455 2.38 -16.21 3.57
C LYS A 455 3.82 -15.73 3.46
N GLY A 456 4.05 -14.79 2.54
CA GLY A 456 5.37 -14.21 2.29
C GLY A 456 6.23 -14.98 1.29
N CYS A 457 5.80 -16.14 0.81
CA CYS A 457 6.49 -16.89 -0.23
C CYS A 457 6.52 -16.10 -1.55
N GLU A 458 7.66 -16.13 -2.23
CA GLU A 458 7.87 -15.47 -3.52
C GLU A 458 7.47 -16.43 -4.66
N MET A 459 6.68 -15.93 -5.61
CA MET A 459 6.18 -16.72 -6.75
C MET A 459 6.39 -15.98 -8.06
N HIS A 460 6.70 -16.75 -9.12
CA HIS A 460 6.71 -16.26 -10.50
C HIS A 460 5.91 -17.21 -11.42
N SER A 461 5.15 -16.60 -12.34
CA SER A 461 4.42 -17.31 -13.39
C SER A 461 4.92 -16.91 -14.78
N THR A 462 5.06 -17.88 -15.68
CA THR A 462 5.50 -17.63 -17.08
C THR A 462 4.41 -17.01 -17.97
N VAL A 463 3.23 -16.78 -17.42
CA VAL A 463 2.11 -16.08 -18.06
C VAL A 463 1.37 -15.25 -17.03
N MET A 464 0.66 -14.22 -17.47
CA MET A 464 -0.24 -13.47 -16.60
C MET A 464 -1.35 -14.37 -16.07
N LEU A 465 -1.59 -14.29 -14.78
CA LEU A 465 -2.63 -15.07 -14.11
C LEU A 465 -4.01 -14.48 -14.38
N ALA A 466 -5.02 -15.36 -14.42
CA ALA A 466 -6.41 -14.95 -14.34
C ALA A 466 -6.66 -14.20 -13.03
N ASN A 467 -7.62 -13.26 -13.02
CA ASN A 467 -7.89 -12.44 -11.83
C ASN A 467 -8.25 -13.27 -10.60
N VAL A 468 -8.95 -14.39 -10.78
CA VAL A 468 -9.29 -15.32 -9.70
C VAL A 468 -8.05 -15.95 -9.07
N ASP A 469 -7.11 -16.45 -9.88
CA ASP A 469 -5.84 -17.01 -9.40
C ASP A 469 -4.99 -15.96 -8.69
N TYR A 470 -4.86 -14.78 -9.30
CA TYR A 470 -4.12 -13.67 -8.73
C TYR A 470 -4.67 -13.25 -7.35
N THR A 471 -5.99 -13.09 -7.26
CA THR A 471 -6.66 -12.65 -6.03
C THR A 471 -6.56 -13.71 -4.94
N THR A 472 -6.76 -14.98 -5.27
CA THR A 472 -6.68 -16.09 -4.31
C THR A 472 -5.27 -16.23 -3.73
N LEU A 473 -4.24 -16.27 -4.56
CA LEU A 473 -2.85 -16.36 -4.11
C LEU A 473 -2.43 -15.13 -3.30
N LYS A 474 -2.87 -13.95 -3.68
CA LYS A 474 -2.63 -12.71 -2.91
C LYS A 474 -3.29 -12.76 -1.53
N ARG A 475 -4.50 -13.32 -1.41
CA ARG A 475 -5.18 -13.52 -0.11
C ARG A 475 -4.46 -14.52 0.77
N LEU A 476 -3.83 -15.54 0.19
CA LEU A 476 -2.92 -16.45 0.90
C LEU A 476 -1.59 -15.78 1.30
N GLY A 477 -1.37 -14.52 0.95
CA GLY A 477 -0.16 -13.77 1.28
C GLY A 477 1.03 -14.05 0.38
N VAL A 478 0.85 -14.74 -0.76
CA VAL A 478 1.91 -15.00 -1.73
C VAL A 478 2.30 -13.73 -2.48
N ARG A 479 3.59 -13.50 -2.69
CA ARG A 479 4.18 -12.34 -3.37
C ARG A 479 4.43 -12.66 -4.84
N LEU A 480 3.53 -12.20 -5.70
CA LEU A 480 3.40 -12.60 -7.10
C LEU A 480 4.21 -11.73 -8.06
N SER A 481 4.80 -12.34 -9.07
CA SER A 481 5.23 -11.72 -10.32
C SER A 481 4.87 -12.63 -11.50
N CYS A 482 4.68 -12.03 -12.69
CA CYS A 482 4.32 -12.77 -13.90
C CYS A 482 5.11 -12.24 -15.09
N GLU A 483 5.45 -13.12 -16.06
CA GLU A 483 5.86 -12.66 -17.38
C GLU A 483 4.71 -11.87 -18.04
N PRO A 484 5.01 -10.78 -18.77
CA PRO A 484 4.04 -10.00 -19.50
C PRO A 484 3.62 -10.75 -20.78
N LYS A 485 2.92 -11.85 -20.60
CA LYS A 485 2.50 -12.76 -21.67
C LYS A 485 1.12 -13.31 -21.37
N TYR A 486 0.20 -13.20 -22.31
CA TYR A 486 -1.11 -13.83 -22.18
C TYR A 486 -1.03 -15.36 -22.26
N GLN A 487 -1.85 -16.04 -21.47
CA GLN A 487 -1.92 -17.50 -21.43
C GLN A 487 -2.45 -18.10 -22.74
N THR A 488 -3.22 -17.34 -23.51
CA THR A 488 -3.85 -17.77 -24.76
C THR A 488 -3.74 -16.67 -25.81
N LYS A 489 -3.70 -17.06 -27.08
CA LYS A 489 -3.74 -16.14 -28.22
C LYS A 489 -5.16 -15.74 -28.63
N LYS A 490 -6.20 -16.24 -27.98
CA LYS A 490 -7.58 -15.86 -28.27
C LYS A 490 -7.82 -14.44 -27.79
N LEU A 491 -8.29 -13.57 -28.71
CA LEU A 491 -8.54 -12.16 -28.42
C LEU A 491 -9.81 -11.93 -27.58
N TYR A 492 -10.74 -12.88 -27.61
CA TYR A 492 -12.00 -12.82 -26.88
C TYR A 492 -12.20 -14.09 -26.05
N HIS A 493 -12.38 -13.90 -24.76
CA HIS A 493 -12.89 -14.92 -23.86
C HIS A 493 -14.35 -14.55 -23.55
N ALA A 494 -15.30 -15.39 -23.94
CA ALA A 494 -16.66 -15.27 -23.49
C ALA A 494 -16.64 -15.22 -21.95
N LYS A 495 -17.27 -14.16 -21.40
CA LYS A 495 -17.48 -14.04 -19.96
C LYS A 495 -18.52 -15.06 -19.52
#